data_8a62756ec128e9f8e9979ef0f386ec0a
#
_entry.id   8a62756ec128e9f8e9979ef0f386ec0a
#
_cell.length_a   1.000
_cell.length_b   1.000
_cell.length_c   1.000
_cell.angle_alpha   90.00
_cell.angle_beta   90.00
_cell.angle_gamma   90.00
#
_symmetry.space_group_name_H-M   'P 1'
#
loop_
_entity.id
_entity.type
_entity.pdbx_description
1 polymer ?
#
loop_
_entity_poly.entity_id
_entity_poly.type
_entity_poly.pdbx_seq_one_letter_code
_entity_poly.pdbx_strand_id
1 'polypeptide(L)'
;MTDPSHRPTVLVVDDNEDLLELIAESLRKLAPYSVVTASDGAQGLERYFEVHPDCVVIDVKMPGLDGYQLMKALRGDANSRSTPLVILSAMAQPKDQLAGFLSGADEYLLKPIGPLELVKVIATVIGRSEVERCRRQQALLGELSQQDGGDEG
;
A
#
# COMPACT_ATOMS: atom_id res chain seq x y z
N MET A 1 -18.64 15.41 -3.17
CA MET A 1 -19.18 14.89 -4.43
C MET A 1 -18.04 14.57 -5.38
N THR A 2 -17.97 13.34 -5.84
CA THR A 2 -16.90 12.92 -6.74
C THR A 2 -17.17 13.41 -8.16
N ASP A 3 -16.16 14.05 -8.77
CA ASP A 3 -16.22 14.40 -10.17
C ASP A 3 -16.29 13.10 -11.00
N PRO A 4 -17.33 12.88 -11.83
CA PRO A 4 -17.43 11.67 -12.63
C PRO A 4 -16.30 11.50 -13.65
N SER A 5 -15.56 12.56 -13.97
CA SER A 5 -14.38 12.48 -14.83
C SER A 5 -13.09 12.19 -14.06
N HIS A 6 -13.15 12.19 -12.74
CA HIS A 6 -11.98 11.96 -11.90
C HIS A 6 -11.54 10.50 -11.98
N ARG A 7 -10.29 10.29 -12.36
CA ARG A 7 -9.65 8.98 -12.31
C ARG A 7 -8.79 8.91 -11.07
N PRO A 8 -9.05 7.96 -10.17
CA PRO A 8 -8.15 7.78 -9.04
C PRO A 8 -6.71 7.52 -9.52
N THR A 9 -5.77 8.12 -8.85
CA THR A 9 -4.34 7.94 -9.12
C THR A 9 -3.77 6.95 -8.14
N VAL A 10 -3.10 5.93 -8.65
CA VAL A 10 -2.41 4.91 -7.85
C VAL A 10 -0.92 5.03 -8.10
N LEU A 11 -0.16 5.17 -7.02
CA LEU A 11 1.30 5.14 -7.06
C LEU A 11 1.75 3.73 -6.69
N VAL A 12 2.55 3.10 -7.54
CA VAL A 12 3.11 1.77 -7.29
C VAL A 12 4.61 1.89 -7.10
N VAL A 13 5.12 1.40 -5.97
CA VAL A 13 6.54 1.49 -5.60
C VAL A 13 7.11 0.08 -5.43
N ASP A 14 8.04 -0.30 -6.30
CA ASP A 14 8.69 -1.62 -6.28
C ASP A 14 10.04 -1.50 -6.98
N ASP A 15 11.09 -2.09 -6.43
CA ASP A 15 12.42 -2.04 -7.03
C ASP A 15 12.59 -3.02 -8.20
N ASN A 16 11.70 -3.99 -8.34
CA ASN A 16 11.67 -4.87 -9.50
C ASN A 16 10.93 -4.18 -10.65
N GLU A 17 11.67 -3.61 -11.58
CA GLU A 17 11.11 -2.81 -12.67
C GLU A 17 10.16 -3.60 -13.59
N ASP A 18 10.46 -4.87 -13.85
CA ASP A 18 9.60 -5.71 -14.68
C ASP A 18 8.25 -5.96 -14.03
N LEU A 19 8.25 -6.26 -12.74
CA LEU A 19 7.03 -6.45 -11.97
C LEU A 19 6.24 -5.14 -11.84
N LEU A 20 6.95 -4.05 -11.61
CA LEU A 20 6.38 -2.72 -11.50
C LEU A 20 5.61 -2.34 -12.77
N GLU A 21 6.22 -2.56 -13.92
CA GLU A 21 5.60 -2.28 -15.22
C GLU A 21 4.41 -3.17 -15.48
N LEU A 22 4.52 -4.46 -15.14
CA LEU A 22 3.43 -5.43 -15.28
C LEU A 22 2.22 -5.03 -14.44
N ILE A 23 2.44 -4.66 -13.19
CA ILE A 23 1.38 -4.21 -12.27
C ILE A 23 0.72 -2.93 -12.84
N ALA A 24 1.54 -1.96 -13.24
CA ALA A 24 1.04 -0.70 -13.77
C ALA A 24 0.16 -0.90 -15.00
N GLU A 25 0.61 -1.71 -15.96
CA GLU A 25 -0.17 -2.04 -17.15
C GLU A 25 -1.49 -2.73 -16.81
N SER A 26 -1.43 -3.70 -15.90
CA SER A 26 -2.62 -4.43 -15.48
C SER A 26 -3.65 -3.51 -14.84
N LEU A 27 -3.21 -2.61 -13.97
CA LEU A 27 -4.11 -1.65 -13.33
C LEU A 27 -4.73 -0.69 -14.34
N ARG A 28 -3.94 -0.21 -15.31
CA ARG A 28 -4.45 0.69 -16.35
C ARG A 28 -5.50 0.02 -17.24
N LYS A 29 -5.33 -1.27 -17.51
CA LYS A 29 -6.26 -2.04 -18.37
C LYS A 29 -7.53 -2.46 -17.65
N LEU A 30 -7.43 -2.82 -16.38
CA LEU A 30 -8.53 -3.43 -15.63
C LEU A 30 -9.38 -2.42 -14.86
N ALA A 31 -8.90 -1.21 -14.66
CA ALA A 31 -9.60 -0.19 -13.90
C ALA A 31 -9.33 1.19 -14.51
N PRO A 32 -10.22 2.16 -14.27
CA PRO A 32 -10.00 3.52 -14.76
C PRO A 32 -9.02 4.30 -13.88
N TYR A 33 -7.86 3.68 -13.58
CA TYR A 33 -6.83 4.32 -12.75
C TYR A 33 -5.79 5.02 -13.60
N SER A 34 -5.34 6.18 -13.13
CA SER A 34 -4.11 6.79 -13.55
C SER A 34 -2.99 6.19 -12.69
N VAL A 35 -1.96 5.61 -13.29
CA VAL A 35 -0.92 4.89 -12.56
C VAL A 35 0.41 5.58 -12.72
N VAL A 36 1.06 5.88 -11.60
CA VAL A 36 2.41 6.43 -11.53
C VAL A 36 3.29 5.39 -10.84
N THR A 37 4.51 5.24 -11.29
CA THR A 37 5.43 4.24 -10.76
C THR A 37 6.67 4.88 -10.16
N ALA A 38 7.27 4.18 -9.19
CA ALA A 38 8.55 4.54 -8.61
C ALA A 38 9.35 3.26 -8.34
N SER A 39 10.65 3.29 -8.57
CA SER A 39 11.49 2.10 -8.46
C SER A 39 12.27 1.99 -7.15
N ASP A 40 12.13 2.96 -6.26
CA ASP A 40 12.67 2.91 -4.90
C ASP A 40 11.88 3.83 -3.97
N GLY A 41 12.18 3.77 -2.66
CA GLY A 41 11.44 4.53 -1.66
C GLY A 41 11.62 6.04 -1.77
N ALA A 42 12.83 6.49 -2.11
CA ALA A 42 13.11 7.92 -2.28
C ALA A 42 12.32 8.49 -3.47
N GLN A 43 12.31 7.78 -4.58
CA GLN A 43 11.53 8.12 -5.76
C GLN A 43 10.04 8.07 -5.46
N GLY A 44 9.61 7.08 -4.66
CA GLY A 44 8.22 6.96 -4.21
C GLY A 44 7.75 8.17 -3.43
N LEU A 45 8.57 8.66 -2.52
CA LEU A 45 8.27 9.85 -1.73
C LEU A 45 8.19 11.09 -2.63
N GLU A 46 9.13 11.26 -3.54
CA GLU A 46 9.15 12.35 -4.52
C GLU A 46 7.88 12.33 -5.40
N ARG A 47 7.55 11.17 -5.97
CA ARG A 47 6.36 10.99 -6.80
C ARG A 47 5.08 11.29 -6.03
N TYR A 48 5.03 10.87 -4.77
CA TYR A 48 3.85 11.12 -3.93
C TYR A 48 3.51 12.62 -3.92
N PHE A 49 4.48 13.47 -3.64
CA PHE A 49 4.25 14.91 -3.52
C PHE A 49 4.07 15.61 -4.87
N GLU A 50 4.46 14.97 -5.97
CA GLU A 50 4.17 15.47 -7.32
C GLU A 50 2.70 15.23 -7.72
N VAL A 51 2.15 14.04 -7.40
CA VAL A 51 0.86 13.63 -7.95
C VAL A 51 -0.26 13.50 -6.91
N HIS A 52 0.05 13.46 -5.63
CA HIS A 52 -0.92 13.25 -4.54
C HIS A 52 -1.88 12.10 -4.85
N PRO A 53 -1.38 10.84 -4.87
CA PRO A 53 -2.21 9.70 -5.27
C PRO A 53 -3.31 9.40 -4.26
N ASP A 54 -4.35 8.73 -4.73
CA ASP A 54 -5.46 8.26 -3.90
C ASP A 54 -5.13 6.96 -3.17
N CYS A 55 -4.11 6.24 -3.62
CA CYS A 55 -3.63 5.01 -2.99
C CYS A 55 -2.18 4.78 -3.38
N VAL A 56 -1.40 4.22 -2.46
CA VAL A 56 -0.02 3.81 -2.74
C VAL A 56 0.13 2.32 -2.49
N VAL A 57 0.65 1.59 -3.48
CA VAL A 57 1.00 0.18 -3.37
C VAL A 57 2.51 0.09 -3.23
N ILE A 58 2.99 -0.52 -2.14
CA ILE A 58 4.39 -0.45 -1.75
C ILE A 58 4.95 -1.85 -1.51
N ASP A 59 6.09 -2.16 -2.14
CA ASP A 59 6.90 -3.31 -1.76
C ASP A 59 7.75 -2.95 -0.53
N VAL A 60 7.88 -3.90 0.39
CA VAL A 60 8.64 -3.70 1.63
C VAL A 60 10.14 -3.74 1.39
N LYS A 61 10.60 -4.75 0.64
CA LYS A 61 12.03 -4.97 0.41
C LYS A 61 12.55 -4.13 -0.75
N MET A 62 13.17 -3.01 -0.42
CA MET A 62 13.82 -2.14 -1.41
C MET A 62 15.14 -1.63 -0.85
N PRO A 63 16.18 -1.46 -1.68
CA PRO A 63 17.44 -0.87 -1.22
C PRO A 63 17.25 0.60 -0.85
N GLY A 64 18.05 1.08 0.09
CA GLY A 64 17.97 2.46 0.57
C GLY A 64 16.76 2.67 1.47
N LEU A 65 15.87 3.57 1.10
CA LEU A 65 14.61 3.81 1.82
C LEU A 65 13.64 2.68 1.52
N ASP A 66 13.44 1.76 2.48
CA ASP A 66 12.53 0.62 2.28
C ASP A 66 11.06 1.01 2.43
N GLY A 67 10.16 0.04 2.18
CA GLY A 67 8.72 0.28 2.22
C GLY A 67 8.20 0.73 3.57
N TYR A 68 8.74 0.19 4.67
CA TYR A 68 8.34 0.62 6.01
C TYR A 68 8.74 2.06 6.29
N GLN A 69 9.95 2.44 5.90
CA GLN A 69 10.45 3.81 6.05
C GLN A 69 9.64 4.79 5.21
N LEU A 70 9.31 4.41 3.98
CA LEU A 70 8.46 5.22 3.11
C LEU A 70 7.08 5.45 3.75
N MET A 71 6.46 4.40 4.27
CA MET A 71 5.16 4.52 4.92
C MET A 71 5.21 5.41 6.15
N LYS A 72 6.24 5.25 6.97
CA LYS A 72 6.41 6.10 8.16
C LYS A 72 6.58 7.57 7.78
N ALA A 73 7.33 7.84 6.71
CA ALA A 73 7.49 9.20 6.20
C ALA A 73 6.15 9.77 5.74
N LEU A 74 5.36 8.98 5.01
CA LEU A 74 4.03 9.42 4.55
C LEU A 74 3.07 9.66 5.72
N ARG A 75 3.06 8.78 6.72
CA ARG A 75 2.20 8.93 7.90
C ARG A 75 2.62 10.10 8.79
N GLY A 76 3.89 10.47 8.74
CA GLY A 76 4.42 11.59 9.52
C GLY A 76 4.16 12.97 8.93
N ASP A 77 3.70 13.06 7.70
CA ASP A 77 3.42 14.35 7.05
C ASP A 77 1.92 14.63 7.04
N ALA A 78 1.53 15.85 7.39
CA ALA A 78 0.12 16.22 7.48
C ALA A 78 -0.64 16.08 6.15
N ASN A 79 0.06 16.23 5.02
CA ASN A 79 -0.55 16.15 3.69
C ASN A 79 -0.72 14.73 3.17
N SER A 80 -0.03 13.75 3.76
CA SER A 80 -0.05 12.36 3.29
C SER A 80 -0.51 11.34 4.34
N ARG A 81 -0.66 11.76 5.59
CA ARG A 81 -0.94 10.83 6.69
C ARG A 81 -2.25 10.04 6.57
N SER A 82 -3.20 10.52 5.79
CA SER A 82 -4.50 9.86 5.59
C SER A 82 -4.59 9.05 4.30
N THR A 83 -3.53 9.03 3.50
CA THR A 83 -3.54 8.33 2.21
C THR A 83 -3.62 6.82 2.41
N PRO A 84 -4.50 6.10 1.70
CA PRO A 84 -4.53 4.64 1.73
C PRO A 84 -3.20 4.03 1.27
N LEU A 85 -2.64 3.14 2.10
CA LEU A 85 -1.37 2.46 1.83
C LEU A 85 -1.59 0.95 1.82
N VAL A 86 -1.16 0.29 0.76
CA VAL A 86 -1.28 -1.15 0.57
C VAL A 86 0.13 -1.73 0.40
N ILE A 87 0.49 -2.71 1.22
CA ILE A 87 1.73 -3.46 1.03
C ILE A 87 1.48 -4.63 0.09
N LEU A 88 2.40 -4.84 -0.84
CA LEU A 88 2.44 -6.02 -1.68
C LEU A 88 3.83 -6.64 -1.54
N SER A 89 3.93 -7.78 -0.86
CA SER A 89 5.21 -8.36 -0.44
C SER A 89 5.21 -9.87 -0.52
N ALA A 90 6.40 -10.46 -0.70
CA ALA A 90 6.60 -11.90 -0.59
C ALA A 90 6.76 -12.36 0.86
N MET A 91 6.90 -11.46 1.82
CA MET A 91 7.11 -11.76 3.23
C MET A 91 5.77 -12.14 3.88
N ALA A 92 5.62 -13.41 4.28
CA ALA A 92 4.33 -13.98 4.67
C ALA A 92 4.15 -14.22 6.17
N GLN A 93 5.18 -14.00 6.99
CA GLN A 93 5.10 -14.32 8.42
C GLN A 93 4.24 -13.30 9.17
N PRO A 94 3.58 -13.70 10.28
CA PRO A 94 2.79 -12.76 11.07
C PRO A 94 3.57 -11.55 11.56
N LYS A 95 4.85 -11.71 11.90
CA LYS A 95 5.71 -10.59 12.32
C LYS A 95 5.90 -9.55 11.21
N ASP A 96 5.95 -9.99 9.95
CA ASP A 96 6.10 -9.10 8.80
C ASP A 96 4.83 -8.28 8.60
N GLN A 97 3.68 -8.93 8.71
CA GLN A 97 2.39 -8.27 8.60
C GLN A 97 2.17 -7.28 9.76
N LEU A 98 2.55 -7.68 10.97
CA LEU A 98 2.48 -6.81 12.14
C LEU A 98 3.31 -5.55 11.94
N ALA A 99 4.56 -5.70 11.46
CA ALA A 99 5.44 -4.57 11.16
C ALA A 99 4.82 -3.64 10.10
N GLY A 100 4.18 -4.22 9.08
CA GLY A 100 3.49 -3.45 8.04
C GLY A 100 2.36 -2.60 8.59
N PHE A 101 1.47 -3.19 9.38
CA PHE A 101 0.34 -2.46 9.97
C PHE A 101 0.81 -1.44 11.00
N LEU A 102 1.82 -1.76 11.79
CA LEU A 102 2.42 -0.80 12.73
C LEU A 102 3.06 0.39 12.01
N SER A 103 3.54 0.19 10.80
CA SER A 103 4.12 1.26 9.98
C SER A 103 3.07 2.11 9.28
N GLY A 104 1.80 1.69 9.31
CA GLY A 104 0.69 2.46 8.81
C GLY A 104 -0.04 1.90 7.59
N ALA A 105 0.21 0.63 7.22
CA ALA A 105 -0.49 0.02 6.10
C ALA A 105 -1.96 -0.21 6.41
N ASP A 106 -2.81 -0.03 5.41
CA ASP A 106 -4.24 -0.38 5.48
C ASP A 106 -4.48 -1.84 5.11
N GLU A 107 -3.70 -2.37 4.19
CA GLU A 107 -3.77 -3.77 3.77
C GLU A 107 -2.37 -4.32 3.56
N TYR A 108 -2.23 -5.64 3.74
CA TYR A 108 -0.99 -6.36 3.49
C TYR A 108 -1.30 -7.55 2.57
N LEU A 109 -0.80 -7.50 1.36
CA LEU A 109 -1.06 -8.52 0.34
C LEU A 109 0.21 -9.31 0.05
N LEU A 110 0.04 -10.61 -0.19
CA LEU A 110 1.15 -11.50 -0.48
C LEU A 110 1.34 -11.69 -1.99
N LYS A 111 2.58 -11.61 -2.44
CA LYS A 111 2.97 -11.97 -3.81
C LYS A 111 3.01 -13.50 -3.95
N PRO A 112 2.61 -14.04 -5.11
CA PRO A 112 2.00 -13.37 -6.25
C PRO A 112 0.51 -13.09 -6.01
N ILE A 113 0.01 -11.96 -6.51
CA ILE A 113 -1.41 -11.63 -6.44
C ILE A 113 -1.94 -11.43 -7.85
N GLY A 114 -3.16 -11.88 -8.10
CA GLY A 114 -3.81 -11.65 -9.38
C GLY A 114 -4.16 -10.18 -9.60
N PRO A 115 -4.06 -9.68 -10.84
CA PRO A 115 -4.36 -8.27 -11.11
C PRO A 115 -5.79 -7.85 -10.72
N LEU A 116 -6.77 -8.71 -10.96
CA LEU A 116 -8.17 -8.42 -10.58
C LEU A 116 -8.34 -8.33 -9.07
N GLU A 117 -7.65 -9.18 -8.32
CA GLU A 117 -7.69 -9.15 -6.85
C GLU A 117 -7.06 -7.86 -6.33
N LEU A 118 -5.94 -7.45 -6.91
CA LEU A 118 -5.28 -6.19 -6.53
C LEU A 118 -6.20 -4.99 -6.80
N VAL A 119 -6.87 -4.96 -7.95
CA VAL A 119 -7.84 -3.91 -8.29
C VAL A 119 -8.97 -3.87 -7.25
N LYS A 120 -9.49 -5.02 -6.85
CA LYS A 120 -10.55 -5.10 -5.84
C LYS A 120 -10.11 -4.55 -4.49
N VAL A 121 -8.89 -4.88 -4.07
CA VAL A 121 -8.35 -4.39 -2.80
C VAL A 121 -8.16 -2.87 -2.85
N ILE A 122 -7.58 -2.35 -3.92
CA ILE A 122 -7.38 -0.91 -4.10
C ILE A 122 -8.73 -0.18 -4.06
N ALA A 123 -9.72 -0.66 -4.80
CA ALA A 123 -11.04 -0.07 -4.83
C ALA A 123 -11.69 -0.05 -3.45
N THR A 124 -11.55 -1.15 -2.71
CA THR A 124 -12.11 -1.27 -1.36
C THR A 124 -11.46 -0.26 -0.42
N VAL A 125 -10.13 -0.16 -0.44
CA VAL A 125 -9.38 0.74 0.45
C VAL A 125 -9.71 2.20 0.14
N ILE A 126 -9.74 2.57 -1.13
CA ILE A 126 -10.10 3.94 -1.54
C ILE A 126 -11.53 4.27 -1.11
N GLY A 127 -12.44 3.29 -1.15
CA GLY A 127 -13.86 3.48 -0.81
C GLY A 127 -14.14 3.56 0.69
N ARG A 128 -13.20 3.18 1.56
CA ARG A 128 -13.40 3.25 3.01
C ARG A 128 -13.09 4.64 3.55
N SER A 129 -13.85 5.06 4.57
CA SER A 129 -13.53 6.27 5.31
C SER A 129 -12.25 6.08 6.13
N GLU A 130 -11.65 7.18 6.54
CA GLU A 130 -10.48 7.14 7.44
C GLU A 130 -10.81 6.42 8.75
N VAL A 131 -12.00 6.63 9.30
CA VAL A 131 -12.46 5.97 10.54
C VAL A 131 -12.56 4.46 10.34
N GLU A 132 -13.15 4.02 9.23
CA GLU A 132 -13.27 2.60 8.91
C GLU A 132 -11.90 1.95 8.75
N ARG A 133 -10.97 2.63 8.08
CA ARG A 133 -9.60 2.13 7.89
C ARG A 133 -8.87 2.00 9.24
N CYS A 134 -9.03 2.98 10.11
CA CYS A 134 -8.43 2.96 11.44
C CYS A 134 -8.96 1.79 12.28
N ARG A 135 -10.26 1.55 12.29
CA ARG A 135 -10.88 0.44 12.99
C ARG A 135 -10.38 -0.92 12.49
N ARG A 136 -10.28 -1.07 11.17
CA ARG A 136 -9.78 -2.30 10.56
C ARG A 136 -8.33 -2.56 10.94
N GLN A 137 -7.49 -1.52 10.91
CA GLN A 137 -6.09 -1.59 11.31
C GLN A 137 -5.95 -2.09 12.75
N GLN A 138 -6.74 -1.53 13.67
CA GLN A 138 -6.70 -1.93 15.07
C GLN A 138 -7.14 -3.38 15.27
N ALA A 139 -8.15 -3.84 14.54
CA ALA A 139 -8.61 -5.22 14.59
C ALA A 139 -7.52 -6.18 14.08
N LEU A 140 -6.87 -5.84 12.97
CA LEU A 140 -5.79 -6.66 12.39
C LEU A 140 -4.57 -6.70 13.32
N LEU A 141 -4.21 -5.59 13.93
CA LEU A 141 -3.11 -5.53 14.90
C LEU A 141 -3.39 -6.42 16.11
N GLY A 142 -4.62 -6.44 16.59
CA GLY A 142 -5.03 -7.30 17.69
C GLY A 142 -4.89 -8.78 17.35
N GLU A 143 -5.34 -9.20 16.18
CA GLU A 143 -5.24 -10.58 15.71
C GLU A 143 -3.79 -11.01 15.54
N LEU A 144 -2.96 -10.18 14.93
CA LEU A 144 -1.56 -10.49 14.68
C LEU A 144 -0.75 -10.53 15.97
N SER A 145 -1.04 -9.67 16.92
CA SER A 145 -0.38 -9.67 18.22
C SER A 145 -0.64 -10.97 18.99
N GLN A 146 -1.85 -11.52 18.87
CA GLN A 146 -2.21 -12.80 19.49
C GLN A 146 -1.46 -13.96 18.83
N GLN A 147 -1.34 -13.94 17.50
CA GLN A 147 -0.60 -14.97 16.75
C GLN A 147 0.88 -14.97 17.10
N ASP A 148 1.49 -13.79 17.17
CA ASP A 148 2.89 -13.63 17.51
C ASP A 148 3.17 -14.06 18.94
N GLY A 149 2.30 -13.72 19.89
CA GLY A 149 2.40 -14.17 21.27
C GLY A 149 2.19 -15.66 21.46
N GLY A 150 1.41 -16.30 20.58
CA GLY A 150 1.16 -17.74 20.61
C GLY A 150 2.35 -18.59 20.22
N ASP A 151 3.28 -18.03 19.45
CA ASP A 151 4.48 -18.73 18.98
C ASP A 151 5.58 -18.81 20.02
N GLU A 152 5.45 -18.16 21.16
CA GLU A 152 6.41 -18.17 22.26
C GLU A 152 6.15 -19.25 23.31
N GLY A 153 5.15 -20.06 23.05
CA GLY A 153 4.74 -21.13 23.98
C GLY A 153 5.67 -22.30 24.08
#